data_871538a6ebff44dbc47686e51a9113ac
#
_entry.id   871538a6ebff44dbc47686e51a9113ac
#
_cell.length_a   1.000
_cell.length_b   1.000
_cell.length_c   1.000
_cell.angle_alpha   90.00
_cell.angle_beta   90.00
_cell.angle_gamma   90.00
#
_symmetry.space_group_name_H-M   'P 1'
#
loop_
_entity.id
_entity.type
_entity.pdbx_description
1 polymer ?
#
loop_
_entity_poly.entity_id
_entity_poly.type
_entity_poly.pdbx_seq_one_letter_code
_entity_poly.pdbx_strand_id
1 'polypeptide(L)'
;MTQAGGSRNPEWLGALITVTLTAVMISFNVTVPLSTYDGGISASAATFTLHGLLPYRDYWLLYGPLSGFLLAIPTALLGPSIELTRGFGFVLFCCEAVVAYRLARVWAARVPAIALSVSAVVMTPAMTSLDLSAWPIAMTFALAALYVSIGTGRSGIVIGLLVGFAFLSRLDVGAYALLSVLVVRDRRAVLLGFALIAIPFVAFALATTAPSSLFEQLIWFPLVGTRQFRSLPGPEVMFGQPTAALLSLPLLLLPRIAIAVGAIRLALIAAQGRRDPRLAGSLALVVFAASCQLQTLGRADVEHFSQAATPGLLLFALWFSTARPNLVRFSALTTITAAAMVVGLIGHRLHPDASGYDRTLIATSEWVRAATNPEDRIFVGLTSNRYTVRNPLIVYYLADRAPGVHDTMFNPGVTNTDWGQARMVGDLERTAAPYLVLDRPSAGASEPYNDSRIPGSTMLDDYITAHYHTVCDLGSLVIQARNDLLRPAPPCPVIEPQVGEISAWWPNLARRRSWP
;
A
#
# COMPACT_ATOMS: atom_id res chain seq x y z
N MET A 1 -19.92 -34.88 24.55
CA MET A 1 -19.03 -34.17 25.48
C MET A 1 -19.70 -32.84 25.83
N THR A 2 -20.35 -32.78 26.96
CA THR A 2 -21.07 -31.66 27.56
C THR A 2 -20.07 -30.53 27.84
N GLN A 3 -20.29 -29.35 27.22
CA GLN A 3 -19.55 -28.14 27.56
C GLN A 3 -19.92 -27.74 28.98
N ALA A 4 -18.95 -27.82 29.90
CA ALA A 4 -19.03 -27.21 31.19
C ALA A 4 -19.30 -25.70 31.05
N GLY A 5 -20.28 -25.19 31.83
CA GLY A 5 -20.73 -23.80 31.83
C GLY A 5 -19.70 -22.82 32.39
N GLY A 6 -18.62 -22.59 31.62
CA GLY A 6 -17.69 -21.49 31.87
C GLY A 6 -18.29 -20.20 31.27
N SER A 7 -18.27 -19.11 32.01
CA SER A 7 -18.73 -17.78 31.60
C SER A 7 -18.24 -17.48 30.17
N ARG A 8 -19.17 -17.45 29.21
CA ARG A 8 -18.86 -17.11 27.79
C ARG A 8 -18.55 -15.62 27.73
N ASN A 9 -17.32 -15.23 28.06
CA ASN A 9 -16.88 -13.91 27.69
C ASN A 9 -17.12 -13.75 26.17
N PRO A 10 -17.90 -12.77 25.75
CA PRO A 10 -18.38 -12.68 24.37
C PRO A 10 -17.20 -12.50 23.40
N GLU A 11 -17.28 -13.09 22.20
CA GLU A 11 -16.24 -13.01 21.15
C GLU A 11 -15.98 -11.58 20.69
N TRP A 12 -16.97 -10.68 20.81
CA TRP A 12 -16.78 -9.26 20.50
C TRP A 12 -15.75 -8.59 21.41
N LEU A 13 -15.59 -9.06 22.68
CA LEU A 13 -14.58 -8.51 23.59
C LEU A 13 -13.15 -8.78 23.07
N GLY A 14 -12.89 -9.99 22.54
CA GLY A 14 -11.61 -10.31 21.93
C GLY A 14 -11.31 -9.44 20.69
N ALA A 15 -12.32 -9.21 19.86
CA ALA A 15 -12.20 -8.31 18.70
C ALA A 15 -11.94 -6.86 19.15
N LEU A 16 -12.66 -6.37 20.17
CA LEU A 16 -12.47 -5.03 20.72
C LEU A 16 -11.05 -4.85 21.27
N ILE A 17 -10.56 -5.81 22.07
CA ILE A 17 -9.18 -5.76 22.58
C ILE A 17 -8.17 -5.74 21.43
N THR A 18 -8.38 -6.55 20.39
CA THR A 18 -7.50 -6.58 19.21
C THR A 18 -7.47 -5.22 18.52
N VAL A 19 -8.63 -4.62 18.27
CA VAL A 19 -8.73 -3.27 17.66
C VAL A 19 -8.04 -2.24 18.52
N THR A 20 -8.33 -2.22 19.84
CA THR A 20 -7.74 -1.25 20.76
C THR A 20 -6.22 -1.35 20.81
N LEU A 21 -5.67 -2.56 20.93
CA LEU A 21 -4.23 -2.77 20.93
C LEU A 21 -3.60 -2.38 19.58
N THR A 22 -4.22 -2.78 18.46
CA THR A 22 -3.76 -2.37 17.13
C THR A 22 -3.78 -0.85 17.01
N ALA A 23 -4.90 -0.20 17.34
CA ALA A 23 -5.06 1.25 17.28
C ALA A 23 -4.00 2.00 18.10
N VAL A 24 -3.76 1.56 19.34
CA VAL A 24 -2.72 2.14 20.19
C VAL A 24 -1.34 1.98 19.54
N MET A 25 -1.02 0.79 19.05
CA MET A 25 0.32 0.54 18.45
C MET A 25 0.54 1.32 17.15
N ILE A 26 -0.44 1.36 16.26
CA ILE A 26 -0.28 2.08 14.99
C ILE A 26 -0.37 3.60 15.17
N SER A 27 -0.96 4.10 16.27
CA SER A 27 -0.99 5.54 16.55
C SER A 27 0.41 6.15 16.74
N PHE A 28 1.39 5.36 17.15
CA PHE A 28 2.78 5.81 17.20
C PHE A 28 3.39 6.08 15.82
N ASN A 29 2.79 5.54 14.75
CA ASN A 29 3.25 5.73 13.38
C ASN A 29 2.62 6.94 12.68
N VAL A 30 1.77 7.70 13.36
CA VAL A 30 1.16 8.94 12.82
C VAL A 30 2.21 9.99 12.46
N THR A 31 3.37 9.96 13.12
CA THR A 31 4.50 10.87 12.86
C THR A 31 5.52 10.34 11.84
N VAL A 32 5.32 9.12 11.32
CA VAL A 32 6.15 8.57 10.22
C VAL A 32 5.96 9.44 8.97
N PRO A 33 7.02 9.67 8.16
CA PRO A 33 6.94 10.45 6.94
C PRO A 33 5.84 9.96 6.00
N LEU A 34 5.32 10.90 5.20
CA LEU A 34 4.36 10.57 4.14
C LEU A 34 4.96 9.58 3.16
N SER A 35 4.19 8.57 2.79
CA SER A 35 4.46 7.78 1.59
C SER A 35 4.08 8.60 0.36
N THR A 36 5.03 9.41 -0.10
CA THR A 36 4.80 10.36 -1.21
C THR A 36 4.49 9.67 -2.52
N TYR A 37 4.96 8.44 -2.70
CA TYR A 37 4.76 7.62 -3.89
C TYR A 37 3.67 6.56 -3.67
N ASP A 38 3.84 5.56 -2.79
CA ASP A 38 2.89 4.45 -2.66
C ASP A 38 1.55 4.89 -2.06
N GLY A 39 1.54 5.69 -1.00
CA GLY A 39 0.35 6.38 -0.50
C GLY A 39 -0.18 7.40 -1.52
N GLY A 40 0.73 8.08 -2.21
CA GLY A 40 0.43 9.01 -3.29
C GLY A 40 -0.30 8.38 -4.47
N ILE A 41 -0.06 7.10 -4.81
CA ILE A 41 -0.78 6.39 -5.89
C ILE A 41 -2.29 6.36 -5.59
N SER A 42 -2.68 5.91 -4.40
CA SER A 42 -4.10 5.83 -4.03
C SER A 42 -4.72 7.22 -3.84
N ALA A 43 -3.97 8.16 -3.27
CA ALA A 43 -4.43 9.51 -3.02
C ALA A 43 -4.63 10.29 -4.34
N SER A 44 -3.65 10.27 -5.24
CA SER A 44 -3.77 10.92 -6.55
C SER A 44 -4.87 10.29 -7.40
N ALA A 45 -5.02 8.94 -7.38
CA ALA A 45 -6.12 8.28 -8.07
C ALA A 45 -7.50 8.71 -7.56
N ALA A 46 -7.63 9.05 -6.25
CA ALA A 46 -8.86 9.61 -5.72
C ALA A 46 -9.16 11.01 -6.31
N THR A 47 -8.18 11.90 -6.33
CA THR A 47 -8.29 13.21 -6.99
C THR A 47 -8.63 13.06 -8.47
N PHE A 48 -7.90 12.23 -9.19
CA PHE A 48 -8.13 12.03 -10.63
C PHE A 48 -9.55 11.52 -10.92
N THR A 49 -10.06 10.61 -10.06
CA THR A 49 -11.45 10.15 -10.14
C THR A 49 -12.45 11.28 -9.93
N LEU A 50 -12.22 12.18 -8.97
CA LEU A 50 -13.09 13.34 -8.71
C LEU A 50 -13.05 14.36 -9.86
N HIS A 51 -11.93 14.46 -10.57
CA HIS A 51 -11.82 15.24 -11.82
C HIS A 51 -12.36 14.50 -13.05
N GLY A 52 -13.03 13.36 -12.89
CA GLY A 52 -13.65 12.58 -13.99
C GLY A 52 -12.67 11.82 -14.87
N LEU A 53 -11.42 11.64 -14.43
CA LEU A 53 -10.41 10.89 -15.16
C LEU A 53 -10.53 9.40 -14.90
N LEU A 54 -10.29 8.60 -15.94
CA LEU A 54 -10.40 7.14 -15.87
C LEU A 54 -9.01 6.49 -15.73
N PRO A 55 -8.86 5.53 -14.81
CA PRO A 55 -7.60 4.80 -14.65
C PRO A 55 -7.23 4.07 -15.95
N TYR A 56 -5.95 3.91 -16.17
CA TYR A 56 -5.32 3.28 -17.34
C TYR A 56 -5.50 4.04 -18.67
N ARG A 57 -6.55 4.86 -18.82
CA ARG A 57 -6.79 5.70 -19.99
C ARG A 57 -6.16 7.08 -19.88
N ASP A 58 -6.47 7.76 -18.78
CA ASP A 58 -6.12 9.17 -18.58
C ASP A 58 -4.89 9.34 -17.68
N TYR A 59 -4.59 8.32 -16.89
CA TYR A 59 -3.40 8.27 -16.05
C TYR A 59 -2.93 6.84 -15.84
N TRP A 60 -1.60 6.69 -15.67
CA TRP A 60 -0.99 5.41 -15.35
C TRP A 60 -1.39 4.92 -13.95
N LEU A 61 -1.81 3.66 -13.84
CA LEU A 61 -2.13 3.03 -12.56
C LEU A 61 -1.59 1.60 -12.52
N LEU A 62 -0.70 1.33 -11.55
CA LEU A 62 -0.08 0.01 -11.38
C LEU A 62 -0.99 -1.00 -10.68
N TYR A 63 -1.89 -0.52 -9.80
CA TYR A 63 -2.78 -1.33 -8.98
C TYR A 63 -4.22 -1.30 -9.52
N GLY A 64 -5.11 -2.06 -8.87
CA GLY A 64 -6.53 -1.92 -9.13
C GLY A 64 -7.07 -0.56 -8.62
N PRO A 65 -8.17 -0.06 -9.19
CA PRO A 65 -8.64 1.30 -8.91
C PRO A 65 -9.41 1.45 -7.58
N LEU A 66 -9.70 0.35 -6.89
CA LEU A 66 -10.58 0.38 -5.71
C LEU A 66 -10.07 1.29 -4.59
N SER A 67 -8.74 1.36 -4.37
CA SER A 67 -8.17 2.23 -3.33
C SER A 67 -8.46 3.71 -3.60
N GLY A 68 -8.28 4.15 -4.85
CA GLY A 68 -8.62 5.50 -5.28
C GLY A 68 -10.11 5.79 -5.16
N PHE A 69 -10.97 4.88 -5.63
CA PHE A 69 -12.43 5.04 -5.55
C PHE A 69 -12.95 5.12 -4.11
N LEU A 70 -12.42 4.29 -3.21
CA LEU A 70 -12.81 4.34 -1.79
C LEU A 70 -12.36 5.63 -1.12
N LEU A 71 -11.18 6.14 -1.42
CA LEU A 71 -10.69 7.40 -0.85
C LEU A 71 -11.38 8.62 -1.50
N ALA A 72 -11.81 8.54 -2.76
CA ALA A 72 -12.52 9.63 -3.41
C ALA A 72 -13.80 10.04 -2.65
N ILE A 73 -14.51 9.07 -2.06
CA ILE A 73 -15.76 9.35 -1.31
C ILE A 73 -15.52 10.33 -0.15
N PRO A 74 -14.68 10.01 0.84
CA PRO A 74 -14.42 10.96 1.94
C PRO A 74 -13.66 12.20 1.48
N THR A 75 -12.84 12.13 0.42
CA THR A 75 -12.17 13.31 -0.16
C THR A 75 -13.17 14.30 -0.74
N ALA A 76 -14.22 13.82 -1.43
CA ALA A 76 -15.29 14.69 -1.93
C ALA A 76 -16.06 15.42 -0.82
N LEU A 77 -16.15 14.82 0.36
CA LEU A 77 -16.91 15.37 1.50
C LEU A 77 -16.07 16.28 2.39
N LEU A 78 -14.79 15.96 2.57
CA LEU A 78 -13.93 16.60 3.57
C LEU A 78 -12.77 17.39 2.96
N GLY A 79 -12.56 17.28 1.65
CA GLY A 79 -11.40 17.81 0.94
C GLY A 79 -10.16 16.93 1.10
N PRO A 80 -9.16 17.11 0.23
CA PRO A 80 -7.91 16.35 0.31
C PRO A 80 -7.06 16.83 1.49
N SER A 81 -6.60 15.88 2.31
CA SER A 81 -5.68 16.15 3.42
C SER A 81 -4.89 14.90 3.82
N ILE A 82 -3.74 15.12 4.44
CA ILE A 82 -2.89 14.04 4.97
C ILE A 82 -3.62 13.28 6.07
N GLU A 83 -4.32 14.01 6.94
CA GLU A 83 -5.09 13.45 8.05
C GLU A 83 -6.17 12.49 7.54
N LEU A 84 -6.77 12.82 6.39
CA LEU A 84 -7.79 11.97 5.78
C LEU A 84 -7.19 10.67 5.27
N THR A 85 -6.07 10.71 4.54
CA THR A 85 -5.41 9.49 4.04
C THR A 85 -4.94 8.61 5.17
N ARG A 86 -4.34 9.19 6.21
CA ARG A 86 -3.88 8.48 7.41
C ARG A 86 -5.03 7.93 8.24
N GLY A 87 -6.08 8.72 8.45
CA GLY A 87 -7.28 8.28 9.17
C GLY A 87 -7.96 7.11 8.47
N PHE A 88 -8.02 7.14 7.15
CA PHE A 88 -8.58 6.05 6.36
C PHE A 88 -7.71 4.79 6.42
N GLY A 89 -6.39 4.94 6.28
CA GLY A 89 -5.44 3.85 6.47
C GLY A 89 -5.52 3.23 7.88
N PHE A 90 -5.60 4.08 8.91
CA PHE A 90 -5.79 3.67 10.29
C PHE A 90 -7.04 2.79 10.48
N VAL A 91 -8.18 3.20 9.94
CA VAL A 91 -9.43 2.43 10.00
C VAL A 91 -9.28 1.09 9.29
N LEU A 92 -8.61 1.06 8.13
CA LEU A 92 -8.40 -0.18 7.39
C LEU A 92 -7.53 -1.18 8.15
N PHE A 93 -6.44 -0.75 8.78
CA PHE A 93 -5.63 -1.63 9.61
C PHE A 93 -6.40 -2.16 10.83
N CYS A 94 -7.27 -1.35 11.42
CA CYS A 94 -8.18 -1.82 12.47
C CYS A 94 -9.17 -2.88 11.94
N CYS A 95 -9.73 -2.69 10.75
CA CYS A 95 -10.59 -3.69 10.09
C CYS A 95 -9.82 -4.98 9.79
N GLU A 96 -8.61 -4.86 9.24
CA GLU A 96 -7.74 -6.00 8.98
C GLU A 96 -7.45 -6.79 10.26
N ALA A 97 -7.18 -6.10 11.38
CA ALA A 97 -6.93 -6.74 12.68
C ALA A 97 -8.15 -7.53 13.19
N VAL A 98 -9.37 -7.01 13.00
CA VAL A 98 -10.61 -7.75 13.35
C VAL A 98 -10.72 -9.02 12.53
N VAL A 99 -10.50 -8.92 11.22
CA VAL A 99 -10.61 -10.06 10.31
C VAL A 99 -9.52 -11.09 10.61
N ALA A 100 -8.28 -10.65 10.82
CA ALA A 100 -7.16 -11.49 11.24
C ALA A 100 -7.45 -12.21 12.57
N TYR A 101 -8.01 -11.50 13.56
CA TYR A 101 -8.43 -12.09 14.82
C TYR A 101 -9.50 -13.18 14.60
N ARG A 102 -10.53 -12.89 13.82
CA ARG A 102 -11.60 -13.86 13.52
C ARG A 102 -11.05 -15.10 12.83
N LEU A 103 -10.12 -14.91 11.91
CA LEU A 103 -9.45 -16.00 11.21
C LEU A 103 -8.58 -16.83 12.16
N ALA A 104 -7.73 -16.18 12.98
CA ALA A 104 -6.88 -16.87 13.95
C ALA A 104 -7.71 -17.65 15.01
N ARG A 105 -8.87 -17.13 15.41
CA ARG A 105 -9.79 -17.77 16.37
C ARG A 105 -10.35 -19.10 15.89
N VAL A 106 -10.29 -19.40 14.60
CA VAL A 106 -10.69 -20.72 14.08
C VAL A 106 -9.85 -21.84 14.71
N TRP A 107 -8.58 -21.56 14.96
CA TRP A 107 -7.62 -22.56 15.43
C TRP A 107 -7.07 -22.25 16.84
N ALA A 108 -6.89 -20.99 17.20
CA ALA A 108 -6.24 -20.58 18.43
C ALA A 108 -7.23 -20.15 19.53
N ALA A 109 -6.83 -20.28 20.79
CA ALA A 109 -7.54 -19.68 21.92
C ALA A 109 -7.49 -18.14 21.82
N ARG A 110 -8.33 -17.44 22.61
CA ARG A 110 -8.52 -15.98 22.50
C ARG A 110 -7.20 -15.21 22.61
N VAL A 111 -6.44 -15.43 23.66
CA VAL A 111 -5.20 -14.68 23.91
C VAL A 111 -4.17 -14.85 22.80
N PRO A 112 -3.80 -16.08 22.37
CA PRO A 112 -2.95 -16.26 21.21
C PRO A 112 -3.49 -15.64 19.92
N ALA A 113 -4.81 -15.71 19.69
CA ALA A 113 -5.42 -15.10 18.51
C ALA A 113 -5.28 -13.57 18.50
N ILE A 114 -5.51 -12.90 19.64
CA ILE A 114 -5.29 -11.46 19.79
C ILE A 114 -3.83 -11.12 19.47
N ALA A 115 -2.88 -11.79 20.13
CA ALA A 115 -1.47 -11.48 19.99
C ALA A 115 -0.98 -11.70 18.55
N LEU A 116 -1.35 -12.81 17.90
CA LEU A 116 -0.99 -13.08 16.50
C LEU A 116 -1.56 -12.04 15.55
N SER A 117 -2.81 -11.65 15.74
CA SER A 117 -3.49 -10.71 14.86
C SER A 117 -2.90 -9.31 14.98
N VAL A 118 -2.68 -8.84 16.22
CA VAL A 118 -2.03 -7.55 16.46
C VAL A 118 -0.63 -7.55 15.85
N SER A 119 0.20 -8.57 16.13
CA SER A 119 1.56 -8.66 15.60
C SER A 119 1.59 -8.70 14.08
N ALA A 120 0.72 -9.51 13.46
CA ALA A 120 0.67 -9.66 12.02
C ALA A 120 0.29 -8.37 11.30
N VAL A 121 -0.67 -7.63 11.84
CA VAL A 121 -1.18 -6.40 11.20
C VAL A 121 -0.28 -5.21 11.47
N VAL A 122 0.21 -5.03 12.71
CA VAL A 122 1.03 -3.87 13.09
C VAL A 122 2.37 -3.85 12.37
N MET A 123 2.90 -4.99 11.94
CA MET A 123 4.18 -5.04 11.23
C MET A 123 4.19 -4.21 9.94
N THR A 124 3.10 -4.20 9.17
CA THR A 124 3.05 -3.43 7.92
C THR A 124 3.15 -1.92 8.18
N PRO A 125 2.27 -1.27 8.95
CA PRO A 125 2.38 0.17 9.20
C PRO A 125 3.61 0.54 10.03
N ALA A 126 4.21 -0.39 10.77
CA ALA A 126 5.47 -0.15 11.48
C ALA A 126 6.66 -0.01 10.53
N MET A 127 6.61 -0.63 9.35
CA MET A 127 7.67 -0.58 8.32
C MET A 127 7.34 0.36 7.18
N THR A 128 6.10 0.83 7.09
CA THR A 128 5.61 1.75 6.07
C THR A 128 4.97 2.96 6.76
N SER A 129 4.27 3.81 6.01
CA SER A 129 3.44 4.85 6.59
C SER A 129 2.02 4.35 6.86
N LEU A 130 1.23 5.13 7.61
CA LEU A 130 -0.21 4.91 7.78
C LEU A 130 -1.04 5.36 6.58
N ASP A 131 -0.40 5.93 5.55
CA ASP A 131 -1.09 6.43 4.39
C ASP A 131 -1.80 5.30 3.65
N LEU A 132 -2.95 5.61 3.09
CA LEU A 132 -3.73 4.64 2.36
C LEU A 132 -2.94 4.08 1.17
N SER A 133 -2.76 2.76 1.17
CA SER A 133 -2.26 2.03 0.00
C SER A 133 -3.22 0.92 -0.42
N ALA A 134 -3.03 0.38 -1.59
CA ALA A 134 -3.87 -0.72 -2.09
C ALA A 134 -3.72 -2.03 -1.29
N TRP A 135 -2.59 -2.19 -0.56
CA TRP A 135 -2.29 -3.43 0.16
C TRP A 135 -3.23 -3.74 1.30
N PRO A 136 -3.45 -2.88 2.33
CA PRO A 136 -4.31 -3.21 3.47
C PRO A 136 -5.75 -3.45 3.04
N ILE A 137 -6.23 -2.79 1.98
CA ILE A 137 -7.56 -3.05 1.42
C ILE A 137 -7.64 -4.47 0.86
N ALA A 138 -6.69 -4.83 -0.01
CA ALA A 138 -6.65 -6.14 -0.63
C ALA A 138 -6.50 -7.25 0.42
N MET A 139 -5.64 -7.06 1.42
CA MET A 139 -5.40 -8.01 2.50
C MET A 139 -6.64 -8.19 3.38
N THR A 140 -7.32 -7.10 3.76
CA THR A 140 -8.56 -7.17 4.53
C THR A 140 -9.62 -8.03 3.83
N PHE A 141 -9.86 -7.79 2.53
CA PHE A 141 -10.82 -8.57 1.76
C PHE A 141 -10.38 -10.02 1.55
N ALA A 142 -9.09 -10.27 1.30
CA ALA A 142 -8.56 -11.62 1.13
C ALA A 142 -8.67 -12.44 2.42
N LEU A 143 -8.28 -11.88 3.56
CA LEU A 143 -8.42 -12.54 4.87
C LEU A 143 -9.90 -12.76 5.24
N ALA A 144 -10.80 -11.83 4.88
CA ALA A 144 -12.24 -11.98 5.06
C ALA A 144 -12.77 -13.14 4.21
N ALA A 145 -12.35 -13.24 2.94
CA ALA A 145 -12.72 -14.36 2.07
C ALA A 145 -12.27 -15.70 2.64
N LEU A 146 -11.03 -15.79 3.13
CA LEU A 146 -10.51 -16.98 3.81
C LEU A 146 -11.33 -17.31 5.07
N TYR A 147 -11.61 -16.34 5.93
CA TYR A 147 -12.42 -16.56 7.13
C TYR A 147 -13.82 -17.08 6.78
N VAL A 148 -14.47 -16.45 5.79
CA VAL A 148 -15.81 -16.88 5.33
C VAL A 148 -15.76 -18.28 4.71
N SER A 149 -14.67 -18.64 4.02
CA SER A 149 -14.53 -19.93 3.35
C SER A 149 -14.42 -21.11 4.34
N ILE A 150 -13.94 -20.90 5.55
CA ILE A 150 -13.77 -21.96 6.57
C ILE A 150 -15.10 -22.27 7.26
N GLY A 151 -16.00 -21.29 7.38
CA GLY A 151 -17.29 -21.44 8.05
C GLY A 151 -18.24 -22.36 7.26
N THR A 152 -19.05 -23.15 7.98
CA THR A 152 -20.11 -23.97 7.36
C THR A 152 -21.33 -23.12 6.99
N GLY A 153 -21.97 -23.43 5.85
CA GLY A 153 -23.25 -22.82 5.45
C GLY A 153 -23.17 -21.42 4.81
N ARG A 154 -21.98 -20.86 4.56
CA ARG A 154 -21.86 -19.54 3.92
C ARG A 154 -21.80 -19.67 2.40
N SER A 155 -22.40 -18.68 1.72
CA SER A 155 -22.49 -18.66 0.25
C SER A 155 -21.11 -18.54 -0.40
N GLY A 156 -20.80 -19.40 -1.36
CA GLY A 156 -19.62 -19.27 -2.22
C GLY A 156 -19.58 -17.95 -2.99
N ILE A 157 -20.76 -17.38 -3.32
CA ILE A 157 -20.86 -16.09 -3.98
C ILE A 157 -20.26 -14.97 -3.11
N VAL A 158 -20.54 -14.95 -1.80
CA VAL A 158 -19.95 -13.94 -0.89
C VAL A 158 -18.43 -14.06 -0.83
N ILE A 159 -17.90 -15.28 -0.81
CA ILE A 159 -16.46 -15.52 -0.86
C ILE A 159 -15.88 -14.94 -2.15
N GLY A 160 -16.52 -15.24 -3.29
CA GLY A 160 -16.10 -14.73 -4.60
C GLY A 160 -16.15 -13.20 -4.70
N LEU A 161 -17.19 -12.55 -4.16
CA LEU A 161 -17.30 -11.09 -4.11
C LEU A 161 -16.13 -10.47 -3.31
N LEU A 162 -15.81 -11.02 -2.13
CA LEU A 162 -14.68 -10.55 -1.32
C LEU A 162 -13.35 -10.70 -2.07
N VAL A 163 -13.14 -11.83 -2.75
CA VAL A 163 -11.96 -12.02 -3.61
C VAL A 163 -11.94 -11.03 -4.76
N GLY A 164 -13.10 -10.73 -5.36
CA GLY A 164 -13.24 -9.72 -6.41
C GLY A 164 -12.83 -8.32 -5.92
N PHE A 165 -13.22 -7.91 -4.72
CA PHE A 165 -12.78 -6.65 -4.14
C PHE A 165 -11.28 -6.64 -3.79
N ALA A 166 -10.72 -7.75 -3.32
CA ALA A 166 -9.27 -7.88 -3.17
C ALA A 166 -8.55 -7.70 -4.52
N PHE A 167 -9.07 -8.30 -5.59
CA PHE A 167 -8.55 -8.19 -6.95
C PHE A 167 -8.65 -6.76 -7.49
N LEU A 168 -9.76 -6.05 -7.27
CA LEU A 168 -9.91 -4.65 -7.65
C LEU A 168 -8.99 -3.69 -6.86
N SER A 169 -8.49 -4.12 -5.71
CA SER A 169 -7.48 -3.36 -4.96
C SER A 169 -6.08 -3.68 -5.46
N ARG A 170 -5.76 -4.99 -5.52
CA ARG A 170 -4.48 -5.53 -6.01
C ARG A 170 -4.71 -6.84 -6.74
N LEU A 171 -4.39 -6.85 -8.01
CA LEU A 171 -4.62 -7.99 -8.89
C LEU A 171 -3.92 -9.26 -8.40
N ASP A 172 -2.68 -9.13 -7.94
CA ASP A 172 -1.86 -10.22 -7.40
C ASP A 172 -2.48 -10.83 -6.14
N VAL A 173 -2.82 -9.99 -5.14
CA VAL A 173 -3.41 -10.46 -3.87
C VAL A 173 -4.78 -11.12 -4.11
N GLY A 174 -5.59 -10.54 -5.00
CA GLY A 174 -6.88 -11.14 -5.40
C GLY A 174 -6.71 -12.48 -6.08
N ALA A 175 -5.72 -12.63 -6.96
CA ALA A 175 -5.40 -13.91 -7.61
C ALA A 175 -4.93 -14.95 -6.59
N TYR A 176 -4.08 -14.58 -5.63
CA TYR A 176 -3.62 -15.46 -4.55
C TYR A 176 -4.80 -15.91 -3.66
N ALA A 177 -5.70 -14.97 -3.31
CA ALA A 177 -6.90 -15.29 -2.55
C ALA A 177 -7.84 -16.23 -3.32
N LEU A 178 -8.05 -15.98 -4.62
CA LEU A 178 -8.87 -16.85 -5.47
C LEU A 178 -8.31 -18.28 -5.50
N LEU A 179 -7.03 -18.44 -5.80
CA LEU A 179 -6.35 -19.73 -5.80
C LEU A 179 -6.56 -20.47 -4.47
N SER A 180 -6.46 -19.74 -3.36
CA SER A 180 -6.56 -20.30 -2.01
C SER A 180 -7.97 -20.77 -1.66
N VAL A 181 -9.00 -19.99 -2.00
CA VAL A 181 -10.39 -20.37 -1.66
C VAL A 181 -10.96 -21.44 -2.59
N LEU A 182 -10.44 -21.59 -3.79
CA LEU A 182 -10.84 -22.67 -4.72
C LEU A 182 -10.45 -24.06 -4.24
N VAL A 183 -9.50 -24.16 -3.30
CA VAL A 183 -9.12 -25.43 -2.67
C VAL A 183 -10.19 -25.92 -1.68
N VAL A 184 -11.04 -25.00 -1.13
CA VAL A 184 -11.87 -25.29 0.05
C VAL A 184 -13.34 -25.49 -0.28
N ARG A 185 -13.90 -24.79 -1.27
CA ARG A 185 -15.36 -24.65 -1.42
C ARG A 185 -15.88 -24.91 -2.83
N ASP A 186 -17.21 -24.84 -2.94
CA ASP A 186 -17.92 -24.90 -4.21
C ASP A 186 -17.35 -23.86 -5.20
N ARG A 187 -16.52 -24.36 -6.10
CA ARG A 187 -15.77 -23.55 -7.06
C ARG A 187 -16.67 -22.73 -7.97
N ARG A 188 -17.85 -23.27 -8.32
CA ARG A 188 -18.79 -22.58 -9.23
C ARG A 188 -19.36 -21.32 -8.61
N ALA A 189 -19.81 -21.41 -7.35
CA ALA A 189 -20.37 -20.26 -6.65
C ALA A 189 -19.27 -19.19 -6.34
N VAL A 190 -18.05 -19.62 -5.99
CA VAL A 190 -16.92 -18.71 -5.79
C VAL A 190 -16.55 -17.99 -7.09
N LEU A 191 -16.43 -18.73 -8.20
CA LEU A 191 -16.12 -18.15 -9.50
C LEU A 191 -17.22 -17.21 -9.99
N LEU A 192 -18.51 -17.54 -9.75
CA LEU A 192 -19.60 -16.64 -10.05
C LEU A 192 -19.52 -15.33 -9.26
N GLY A 193 -19.28 -15.41 -7.95
CA GLY A 193 -19.12 -14.22 -7.11
C GLY A 193 -17.94 -13.37 -7.53
N PHE A 194 -16.80 -13.98 -7.86
CA PHE A 194 -15.62 -13.28 -8.42
C PHE A 194 -15.93 -12.62 -9.76
N ALA A 195 -16.59 -13.35 -10.66
CA ALA A 195 -16.96 -12.87 -11.99
C ALA A 195 -17.91 -11.66 -11.93
N LEU A 196 -18.83 -11.63 -10.96
CA LEU A 196 -19.73 -10.48 -10.74
C LEU A 196 -18.99 -9.16 -10.48
N ILE A 197 -17.77 -9.21 -9.97
CA ILE A 197 -16.92 -8.03 -9.75
C ILE A 197 -15.91 -7.86 -10.90
N ALA A 198 -15.21 -8.93 -11.27
CA ALA A 198 -14.11 -8.85 -12.22
C ALA A 198 -14.59 -8.59 -13.66
N ILE A 199 -15.70 -9.21 -14.10
CA ILE A 199 -16.19 -9.04 -15.48
C ILE A 199 -16.65 -7.61 -15.75
N PRO A 200 -17.50 -6.96 -14.92
CA PRO A 200 -17.88 -5.57 -15.13
C PRO A 200 -16.67 -4.63 -15.17
N PHE A 201 -15.69 -4.86 -14.29
CA PHE A 201 -14.47 -4.07 -14.28
C PHE A 201 -13.64 -4.24 -15.56
N VAL A 202 -13.40 -5.49 -15.98
CA VAL A 202 -12.64 -5.77 -17.21
C VAL A 202 -13.39 -5.24 -18.44
N ALA A 203 -14.71 -5.44 -18.52
CA ALA A 203 -15.53 -4.93 -19.60
C ALA A 203 -15.50 -3.39 -19.66
N PHE A 204 -15.62 -2.71 -18.52
CA PHE A 204 -15.48 -1.26 -18.43
C PHE A 204 -14.09 -0.79 -18.86
N ALA A 205 -13.02 -1.43 -18.36
CA ALA A 205 -11.66 -1.08 -18.74
C ALA A 205 -11.41 -1.25 -20.25
N LEU A 206 -11.87 -2.35 -20.84
CA LEU A 206 -11.76 -2.61 -22.29
C LEU A 206 -12.63 -1.66 -23.14
N ALA A 207 -13.76 -1.21 -22.61
CA ALA A 207 -14.64 -0.28 -23.31
C ALA A 207 -14.09 1.17 -23.29
N THR A 208 -13.28 1.51 -22.28
CA THR A 208 -12.82 2.89 -22.06
C THR A 208 -11.34 3.12 -22.39
N THR A 209 -10.56 2.05 -22.44
CA THR A 209 -9.08 2.11 -22.54
C THR A 209 -8.60 1.20 -23.67
N ALA A 210 -7.63 1.66 -24.45
CA ALA A 210 -7.01 0.84 -25.49
C ALA A 210 -6.44 -0.46 -24.90
N PRO A 211 -6.71 -1.64 -25.49
CA PRO A 211 -6.18 -2.92 -24.98
C PRO A 211 -4.67 -2.95 -24.82
N SER A 212 -3.93 -2.24 -25.68
CA SER A 212 -2.47 -2.10 -25.60
C SER A 212 -2.03 -1.38 -24.31
N SER A 213 -2.73 -0.32 -23.91
CA SER A 213 -2.45 0.42 -22.68
C SER A 213 -2.74 -0.43 -21.43
N LEU A 214 -3.84 -1.18 -21.44
CA LEU A 214 -4.14 -2.14 -20.35
C LEU A 214 -3.08 -3.24 -20.26
N PHE A 215 -2.69 -3.81 -21.41
CA PHE A 215 -1.64 -4.82 -21.46
C PHE A 215 -0.30 -4.26 -20.95
N GLU A 216 0.08 -3.05 -21.40
CA GLU A 216 1.29 -2.37 -20.97
C GLU A 216 1.34 -2.20 -19.46
N GLN A 217 0.29 -1.65 -18.85
CA GLN A 217 0.27 -1.29 -17.43
C GLN A 217 0.07 -2.50 -16.50
N LEU A 218 -0.81 -3.42 -16.84
CA LEU A 218 -1.22 -4.52 -15.95
C LEU A 218 -0.44 -5.81 -16.16
N ILE A 219 0.18 -6.02 -17.31
CA ILE A 219 0.84 -7.29 -17.65
C ILE A 219 2.30 -7.07 -18.03
N TRP A 220 2.58 -6.29 -19.07
CA TRP A 220 3.93 -6.14 -19.58
C TRP A 220 4.86 -5.47 -18.55
N PHE A 221 4.42 -4.34 -17.99
CA PHE A 221 5.25 -3.61 -17.03
C PHE A 221 5.60 -4.44 -15.79
N PRO A 222 4.65 -5.05 -15.03
CA PRO A 222 4.99 -5.83 -13.85
C PRO A 222 5.81 -7.08 -14.14
N LEU A 223 5.64 -7.72 -15.31
CA LEU A 223 6.27 -9.01 -15.62
C LEU A 223 7.56 -8.88 -16.42
N VAL A 224 7.68 -7.87 -17.27
CA VAL A 224 8.78 -7.72 -18.25
C VAL A 224 9.48 -6.37 -18.12
N GLY A 225 8.72 -5.27 -18.14
CA GLY A 225 9.25 -3.92 -18.24
C GLY A 225 10.24 -3.56 -17.13
N THR A 226 9.97 -4.03 -15.92
CA THR A 226 10.86 -3.76 -14.77
C THR A 226 12.16 -4.53 -14.81
N ARG A 227 12.21 -5.70 -15.45
CA ARG A 227 13.38 -6.61 -15.40
C ARG A 227 14.63 -6.07 -16.07
N GLN A 228 14.47 -5.26 -17.12
CA GLN A 228 15.59 -4.74 -17.89
C GLN A 228 16.25 -3.52 -17.23
N PHE A 229 15.49 -2.76 -16.46
CA PHE A 229 15.87 -1.44 -15.95
C PHE A 229 15.94 -1.40 -14.44
N ARG A 230 15.44 -2.43 -13.78
CA ARG A 230 15.34 -2.50 -12.32
C ARG A 230 16.09 -3.70 -11.81
N SER A 231 17.25 -3.45 -11.22
CA SER A 231 17.90 -4.43 -10.36
C SER A 231 17.11 -4.50 -9.06
N LEU A 232 16.25 -5.50 -8.92
CA LEU A 232 15.50 -5.69 -7.68
C LEU A 232 16.45 -6.20 -6.59
N PRO A 233 16.39 -5.66 -5.37
CA PRO A 233 17.26 -6.15 -4.31
C PRO A 233 16.98 -7.64 -4.07
N GLY A 234 18.03 -8.45 -4.17
CA GLY A 234 18.00 -9.81 -3.72
C GLY A 234 18.22 -9.90 -2.21
N PRO A 235 18.00 -11.07 -1.59
CA PRO A 235 18.27 -11.27 -0.17
C PRO A 235 19.69 -10.91 0.26
N GLU A 236 20.66 -11.00 -0.64
CA GLU A 236 22.07 -10.66 -0.43
C GLU A 236 22.28 -9.20 -0.02
N VAL A 237 21.44 -8.30 -0.48
CA VAL A 237 21.52 -6.88 -0.14
C VAL A 237 21.20 -6.62 1.33
N MET A 238 20.33 -7.43 1.90
CA MET A 238 19.98 -7.36 3.31
C MET A 238 21.20 -7.66 4.21
N PHE A 239 22.11 -8.47 3.74
CA PHE A 239 23.32 -8.85 4.47
C PHE A 239 24.44 -7.82 4.35
N GLY A 240 24.38 -6.91 3.36
CA GLY A 240 25.32 -5.81 3.21
C GLY A 240 25.12 -4.64 4.19
N GLN A 241 23.95 -4.58 4.86
CA GLN A 241 23.63 -3.57 5.88
C GLN A 241 23.22 -4.25 7.19
N PRO A 242 24.12 -4.33 8.20
CA PRO A 242 23.89 -5.13 9.41
C PRO A 242 22.60 -4.79 10.17
N THR A 243 22.24 -3.53 10.27
CA THR A 243 21.01 -3.11 10.96
C THR A 243 19.75 -3.48 10.17
N ALA A 244 19.74 -3.27 8.87
CA ALA A 244 18.63 -3.67 8.00
C ALA A 244 18.49 -5.20 7.97
N ALA A 245 19.60 -5.95 7.95
CA ALA A 245 19.61 -7.41 8.01
C ALA A 245 19.00 -7.93 9.31
N LEU A 246 19.37 -7.34 10.44
CA LEU A 246 18.85 -7.76 11.76
C LEU A 246 17.35 -7.57 11.88
N LEU A 247 16.80 -6.49 11.32
CA LEU A 247 15.38 -6.18 11.32
C LEU A 247 14.58 -7.00 10.31
N SER A 248 15.20 -7.30 9.17
CA SER A 248 14.53 -7.98 8.06
C SER A 248 14.55 -9.49 8.18
N LEU A 249 15.55 -10.05 8.87
CA LEU A 249 15.71 -11.51 9.00
C LEU A 249 14.50 -12.19 9.67
N PRO A 250 13.92 -11.69 10.77
CA PRO A 250 12.69 -12.24 11.34
C PRO A 250 11.51 -12.16 10.36
N LEU A 251 11.34 -11.04 9.65
CA LEU A 251 10.29 -10.86 8.66
C LEU A 251 10.42 -11.80 7.48
N LEU A 252 11.66 -12.12 7.12
CA LEU A 252 11.98 -13.06 6.06
C LEU A 252 11.74 -14.51 6.50
N LEU A 253 12.24 -14.90 7.67
CA LEU A 253 12.29 -16.30 8.10
C LEU A 253 10.99 -16.77 8.76
N LEU A 254 10.41 -15.99 9.67
CA LEU A 254 9.25 -16.45 10.45
C LEU A 254 8.05 -16.86 9.59
N PRO A 255 7.62 -16.08 8.57
CA PRO A 255 6.52 -16.49 7.72
C PRO A 255 6.83 -17.75 6.92
N ARG A 256 8.07 -17.90 6.43
CA ARG A 256 8.50 -19.08 5.68
C ARG A 256 8.57 -20.34 6.54
N ILE A 257 9.08 -20.20 7.76
CA ILE A 257 9.07 -21.29 8.76
C ILE A 257 7.61 -21.67 9.07
N ALA A 258 6.72 -20.70 9.28
CA ALA A 258 5.31 -20.95 9.55
C ALA A 258 4.62 -21.68 8.38
N ILE A 259 4.93 -21.31 7.14
CA ILE A 259 4.43 -21.98 5.92
C ILE A 259 4.94 -23.41 5.86
N ALA A 260 6.24 -23.64 6.06
CA ALA A 260 6.84 -24.98 6.02
C ALA A 260 6.26 -25.90 7.11
N VAL A 261 6.19 -25.39 8.35
CA VAL A 261 5.61 -26.13 9.50
C VAL A 261 4.12 -26.41 9.27
N GLY A 262 3.37 -25.43 8.74
CA GLY A 262 1.97 -25.58 8.38
C GLY A 262 1.77 -26.67 7.32
N ALA A 263 2.56 -26.65 6.26
CA ALA A 263 2.51 -27.65 5.18
C ALA A 263 2.87 -29.06 5.67
N ILE A 264 3.94 -29.19 6.46
CA ILE A 264 4.34 -30.48 7.06
C ILE A 264 3.22 -31.04 7.94
N ARG A 265 2.63 -30.20 8.79
CA ARG A 265 1.53 -30.60 9.66
C ARG A 265 0.31 -31.07 8.86
N LEU A 266 -0.07 -30.36 7.79
CA LEU A 266 -1.17 -30.77 6.93
C LEU A 266 -0.89 -32.12 6.26
N ALA A 267 0.34 -32.34 5.78
CA ALA A 267 0.77 -33.61 5.23
C ALA A 267 0.65 -34.76 6.25
N LEU A 268 1.08 -34.53 7.49
CA LEU A 268 0.97 -35.53 8.57
C LEU A 268 -0.48 -35.85 8.94
N ILE A 269 -1.38 -34.83 9.00
CA ILE A 269 -2.81 -35.06 9.26
C ILE A 269 -3.44 -35.86 8.12
N ALA A 270 -3.11 -35.51 6.87
CA ALA A 270 -3.58 -36.24 5.69
C ALA A 270 -3.10 -37.70 5.68
N ALA A 271 -1.82 -37.94 5.97
CA ALA A 271 -1.22 -39.28 6.04
C ALA A 271 -1.84 -40.17 7.14
N GLN A 272 -2.34 -39.55 8.23
CA GLN A 272 -3.01 -40.28 9.30
C GLN A 272 -4.47 -40.60 8.98
N GLY A 273 -4.99 -40.20 7.82
CA GLY A 273 -6.39 -40.40 7.43
C GLY A 273 -7.41 -39.66 8.31
N ARG A 274 -6.94 -38.70 9.12
CA ARG A 274 -7.81 -37.93 10.03
C ARG A 274 -8.68 -36.98 9.24
N ARG A 275 -9.97 -37.11 9.36
CA ARG A 275 -10.95 -36.16 8.83
C ARG A 275 -11.06 -34.95 9.78
N ASP A 276 -10.14 -33.99 9.65
CA ASP A 276 -10.28 -32.70 10.34
C ASP A 276 -11.10 -31.75 9.42
N PRO A 277 -12.28 -31.28 9.86
CA PRO A 277 -13.09 -30.36 9.06
C PRO A 277 -12.39 -29.02 8.79
N ARG A 278 -11.32 -28.72 9.55
CA ARG A 278 -10.50 -27.49 9.37
C ARG A 278 -9.33 -27.69 8.40
N LEU A 279 -9.09 -28.94 7.94
CA LEU A 279 -7.94 -29.26 7.09
C LEU A 279 -7.94 -28.40 5.80
N ALA A 280 -9.09 -28.30 5.15
CA ALA A 280 -9.24 -27.52 3.93
C ALA A 280 -8.98 -26.02 4.16
N GLY A 281 -9.48 -25.45 5.26
CA GLY A 281 -9.22 -24.06 5.61
C GLY A 281 -7.76 -23.80 5.98
N SER A 282 -7.12 -24.76 6.66
CA SER A 282 -5.69 -24.68 6.95
C SER A 282 -4.85 -24.73 5.66
N LEU A 283 -5.24 -25.56 4.71
CA LEU A 283 -4.59 -25.62 3.39
C LEU A 283 -4.77 -24.30 2.62
N ALA A 284 -5.97 -23.74 2.63
CA ALA A 284 -6.21 -22.44 2.00
C ALA A 284 -5.32 -21.33 2.57
N LEU A 285 -5.17 -21.28 3.89
CA LEU A 285 -4.29 -20.29 4.54
C LEU A 285 -2.81 -20.53 4.19
N VAL A 286 -2.35 -21.79 4.12
CA VAL A 286 -0.98 -22.12 3.69
C VAL A 286 -0.75 -21.71 2.24
N VAL A 287 -1.69 -22.00 1.34
CA VAL A 287 -1.59 -21.62 -0.08
C VAL A 287 -1.57 -20.09 -0.21
N PHE A 288 -2.42 -19.38 0.50
CA PHE A 288 -2.44 -17.91 0.47
C PHE A 288 -1.13 -17.32 0.99
N ALA A 289 -0.67 -17.78 2.15
CA ALA A 289 0.58 -17.30 2.74
C ALA A 289 1.79 -17.58 1.81
N ALA A 290 1.86 -18.77 1.21
CA ALA A 290 2.91 -19.12 0.26
C ALA A 290 2.86 -18.25 -1.01
N SER A 291 1.66 -18.01 -1.54
CA SER A 291 1.47 -17.14 -2.71
C SER A 291 1.89 -15.70 -2.43
N CYS A 292 1.58 -15.15 -1.26
CA CYS A 292 2.02 -13.82 -0.87
C CYS A 292 3.56 -13.71 -0.80
N GLN A 293 4.30 -14.80 -0.52
CA GLN A 293 5.76 -14.78 -0.54
C GLN A 293 6.34 -14.62 -1.96
N LEU A 294 5.58 -14.90 -3.03
CA LEU A 294 6.03 -14.69 -4.41
C LEU A 294 6.36 -13.22 -4.68
N GLN A 295 5.69 -12.31 -4.00
CA GLN A 295 5.97 -10.88 -4.08
C GLN A 295 7.40 -10.55 -3.64
N THR A 296 7.92 -11.24 -2.64
CA THR A 296 9.27 -11.03 -2.12
C THR A 296 10.36 -11.57 -3.04
N LEU A 297 10.02 -12.39 -4.04
CA LEU A 297 10.94 -12.81 -5.09
C LEU A 297 11.19 -11.71 -6.13
N GLY A 298 10.19 -10.85 -6.33
CA GLY A 298 10.31 -9.70 -7.22
C GLY A 298 11.01 -8.50 -6.57
N ARG A 299 10.77 -8.32 -5.26
CA ARG A 299 11.36 -7.21 -4.48
C ARG A 299 11.56 -7.64 -3.03
N ALA A 300 12.82 -7.71 -2.63
CA ALA A 300 13.26 -8.20 -1.33
C ALA A 300 13.66 -7.05 -0.38
N ASP A 301 12.74 -6.13 -0.10
CA ASP A 301 12.90 -5.06 0.90
C ASP A 301 12.01 -5.29 2.12
N VAL A 302 12.25 -4.50 3.17
CA VAL A 302 11.56 -4.61 4.47
C VAL A 302 10.06 -4.38 4.30
N GLU A 303 9.67 -3.47 3.42
CA GLU A 303 8.27 -3.15 3.14
C GLU A 303 7.52 -4.36 2.57
N HIS A 304 8.05 -4.96 1.50
CA HIS A 304 7.43 -6.13 0.86
C HIS A 304 7.46 -7.37 1.77
N PHE A 305 8.51 -7.52 2.61
CA PHE A 305 8.53 -8.59 3.61
C PHE A 305 7.46 -8.40 4.68
N SER A 306 7.28 -7.18 5.20
CA SER A 306 6.26 -6.90 6.22
C SER A 306 4.85 -7.17 5.68
N GLN A 307 4.58 -6.73 4.46
CA GLN A 307 3.32 -6.97 3.76
C GLN A 307 3.05 -8.47 3.57
N ALA A 308 4.01 -9.21 3.05
CA ALA A 308 3.87 -10.65 2.81
C ALA A 308 3.88 -11.50 4.11
N ALA A 309 4.32 -10.93 5.24
CA ALA A 309 4.40 -11.64 6.51
C ALA A 309 3.04 -11.88 7.17
N THR A 310 2.06 -10.99 6.98
CA THR A 310 0.76 -11.05 7.67
C THR A 310 0.09 -12.43 7.59
N PRO A 311 -0.18 -13.03 6.42
CA PRO A 311 -0.81 -14.34 6.36
C PRO A 311 0.10 -15.46 6.88
N GLY A 312 1.41 -15.33 6.71
CA GLY A 312 2.39 -16.29 7.24
C GLY A 312 2.39 -16.33 8.77
N LEU A 313 2.35 -15.18 9.44
CA LEU A 313 2.28 -15.12 10.90
C LEU A 313 0.96 -15.68 11.44
N LEU A 314 -0.14 -15.51 10.74
CA LEU A 314 -1.42 -16.09 11.13
C LEU A 314 -1.41 -17.63 11.10
N LEU A 315 -0.52 -18.26 10.32
CA LEU A 315 -0.34 -19.71 10.32
C LEU A 315 0.12 -20.27 11.67
N PHE A 316 0.78 -19.47 12.51
CA PHE A 316 1.10 -19.90 13.87
C PHE A 316 -0.15 -20.23 14.69
N ALA A 317 -1.33 -19.71 14.34
CA ALA A 317 -2.59 -20.09 14.96
C ALA A 317 -2.87 -21.60 14.85
N LEU A 318 -2.44 -22.23 13.74
CA LEU A 318 -2.53 -23.70 13.56
C LEU A 318 -1.72 -24.44 14.61
N TRP A 319 -0.60 -23.91 15.02
CA TRP A 319 0.26 -24.52 16.03
C TRP A 319 -0.35 -24.47 17.42
N PHE A 320 -0.99 -23.33 17.76
CA PHE A 320 -1.64 -23.17 19.05
C PHE A 320 -2.92 -24.01 19.23
N SER A 321 -3.43 -24.61 18.15
CA SER A 321 -4.66 -25.43 18.20
C SER A 321 -4.52 -26.76 18.93
N THR A 322 -3.28 -27.28 19.09
CA THR A 322 -3.05 -28.67 19.54
C THR A 322 -2.43 -28.81 20.91
N ALA A 323 -2.17 -27.72 21.61
CA ALA A 323 -1.40 -27.81 22.82
C ALA A 323 -2.05 -27.15 24.03
N ARG A 324 -1.86 -27.80 25.17
CA ARG A 324 -2.03 -27.20 26.49
C ARG A 324 -1.20 -25.90 26.56
N PRO A 325 -1.67 -24.84 27.25
CA PRO A 325 -0.93 -23.58 27.36
C PRO A 325 0.39 -23.82 28.10
N ASN A 326 1.46 -24.06 27.34
CA ASN A 326 2.79 -24.13 27.89
C ASN A 326 3.40 -22.72 27.93
N LEU A 327 4.04 -22.37 29.04
CA LEU A 327 4.77 -21.11 29.25
C LEU A 327 5.71 -20.76 28.11
N VAL A 328 6.37 -21.79 27.51
CA VAL A 328 7.32 -21.65 26.38
C VAL A 328 6.65 -21.05 25.14
N ARG A 329 5.38 -21.32 24.90
CA ARG A 329 4.64 -20.81 23.74
C ARG A 329 4.15 -19.39 23.97
N PHE A 330 3.75 -19.08 25.19
CA PHE A 330 3.43 -17.73 25.60
C PHE A 330 4.68 -16.83 25.51
N SER A 331 5.85 -17.32 25.94
CA SER A 331 7.10 -16.58 25.84
C SER A 331 7.55 -16.38 24.37
N ALA A 332 7.41 -17.37 23.50
CA ALA A 332 7.71 -17.21 22.07
C ALA A 332 6.80 -16.17 21.42
N LEU A 333 5.52 -16.16 21.75
CA LEU A 333 4.55 -15.20 21.22
C LEU A 333 4.82 -13.79 21.74
N THR A 334 5.10 -13.63 23.04
CA THR A 334 5.49 -12.33 23.62
C THR A 334 6.79 -11.83 23.04
N THR A 335 7.74 -12.72 22.73
CA THR A 335 9.00 -12.35 22.08
C THR A 335 8.76 -11.88 20.65
N ILE A 336 7.90 -12.56 19.87
CA ILE A 336 7.54 -12.13 18.50
C ILE A 336 6.82 -10.77 18.55
N THR A 337 5.88 -10.59 19.46
CA THR A 337 5.15 -9.33 19.64
C THR A 337 6.09 -8.22 20.09
N ALA A 338 6.98 -8.49 21.05
CA ALA A 338 7.98 -7.53 21.51
C ALA A 338 8.98 -7.17 20.40
N ALA A 339 9.41 -8.15 19.59
CA ALA A 339 10.28 -7.90 18.45
C ALA A 339 9.59 -7.02 17.40
N ALA A 340 8.31 -7.26 17.10
CA ALA A 340 7.54 -6.41 16.20
C ALA A 340 7.39 -4.98 16.75
N MET A 341 7.14 -4.83 18.06
CA MET A 341 7.11 -3.53 18.74
C MET A 341 8.44 -2.79 18.69
N VAL A 342 9.53 -3.48 18.98
CA VAL A 342 10.89 -2.91 18.96
C VAL A 342 11.26 -2.47 17.55
N VAL A 343 10.91 -3.28 16.54
CA VAL A 343 11.13 -2.95 15.13
C VAL A 343 10.35 -1.69 14.72
N GLY A 344 9.09 -1.58 15.13
CA GLY A 344 8.28 -0.37 14.89
C GLY A 344 8.86 0.88 15.56
N LEU A 345 9.28 0.77 16.83
CA LEU A 345 9.91 1.86 17.58
C LEU A 345 11.26 2.29 17.03
N ILE A 346 12.06 1.33 16.53
CA ILE A 346 13.36 1.61 15.90
C ILE A 346 13.15 2.26 14.53
N GLY A 347 12.22 1.79 13.74
CA GLY A 347 11.86 2.39 12.45
C GLY A 347 11.49 3.87 12.60
N HIS A 348 10.71 4.19 13.63
CA HIS A 348 10.33 5.57 13.95
C HIS A 348 11.53 6.46 14.35
N ARG A 349 12.56 5.93 15.04
CA ARG A 349 13.75 6.68 15.44
C ARG A 349 14.79 6.87 14.33
N LEU A 350 14.72 6.10 13.26
CA LEU A 350 15.66 6.16 12.14
C LEU A 350 15.33 7.24 11.09
N HIS A 351 14.21 7.95 11.22
CA HIS A 351 13.79 9.00 10.30
C HIS A 351 13.52 10.35 10.97
N PRO A 352 14.52 10.97 11.64
CA PRO A 352 14.31 12.23 12.36
C PRO A 352 14.03 13.43 11.46
N ASP A 353 14.45 13.41 10.18
CA ASP A 353 14.44 14.59 9.30
C ASP A 353 13.24 14.71 8.35
N ALA A 354 12.32 13.79 8.43
CA ALA A 354 11.19 13.69 7.48
C ALA A 354 10.16 14.82 7.63
N SER A 355 10.07 15.43 8.82
CA SER A 355 9.09 16.53 9.06
C SER A 355 9.36 17.78 8.21
N GLY A 356 10.60 18.00 7.79
CA GLY A 356 10.97 19.12 6.92
C GLY A 356 10.47 18.93 5.49
N TYR A 357 10.68 17.75 4.92
CA TYR A 357 10.22 17.41 3.57
C TYR A 357 8.68 17.40 3.47
N ASP A 358 7.98 16.83 4.46
CA ASP A 358 6.52 16.82 4.50
C ASP A 358 5.94 18.24 4.54
N ARG A 359 6.54 19.15 5.31
CA ARG A 359 6.13 20.57 5.33
C ARG A 359 6.34 21.25 3.97
N THR A 360 7.46 20.97 3.32
CA THR A 360 7.73 21.50 1.97
C THR A 360 6.69 21.00 0.98
N LEU A 361 6.32 19.71 1.04
CA LEU A 361 5.26 19.14 0.19
C LEU A 361 3.91 19.81 0.42
N ILE A 362 3.52 20.03 1.68
CA ILE A 362 2.24 20.69 2.02
C ILE A 362 2.25 22.12 1.50
N ALA A 363 3.28 22.89 1.84
CA ALA A 363 3.41 24.30 1.42
C ALA A 363 3.43 24.44 -0.12
N THR A 364 4.15 23.55 -0.81
CA THR A 364 4.17 23.47 -2.27
C THR A 364 2.79 23.19 -2.84
N SER A 365 2.07 22.23 -2.27
CA SER A 365 0.74 21.85 -2.74
C SER A 365 -0.30 22.96 -2.52
N GLU A 366 -0.24 23.64 -1.38
CA GLU A 366 -1.07 24.81 -1.09
C GLU A 366 -0.76 25.96 -2.04
N TRP A 367 0.50 26.23 -2.31
CA TRP A 367 0.93 27.24 -3.28
C TRP A 367 0.39 26.91 -4.68
N VAL A 368 0.56 25.68 -5.15
CA VAL A 368 0.05 25.23 -6.46
C VAL A 368 -1.47 25.40 -6.52
N ARG A 369 -2.19 25.04 -5.45
CA ARG A 369 -3.64 25.20 -5.38
C ARG A 369 -4.04 26.66 -5.51
N ALA A 370 -3.31 27.58 -4.87
CA ALA A 370 -3.57 29.02 -4.94
C ALA A 370 -3.19 29.65 -6.29
N ALA A 371 -2.17 29.11 -6.96
CA ALA A 371 -1.65 29.60 -8.23
C ALA A 371 -2.45 29.12 -9.46
N THR A 372 -3.28 28.10 -9.30
CA THR A 372 -3.99 27.43 -10.41
C THR A 372 -5.50 27.44 -10.24
N ASN A 373 -6.24 27.38 -11.35
CA ASN A 373 -7.68 27.11 -11.32
C ASN A 373 -7.95 25.60 -11.12
N PRO A 374 -9.14 25.20 -10.67
CA PRO A 374 -9.49 23.78 -10.49
C PRO A 374 -9.34 22.92 -11.75
N GLU A 375 -9.57 23.50 -12.93
CA GLU A 375 -9.45 22.85 -14.24
C GLU A 375 -8.03 22.79 -14.78
N ASP A 376 -7.10 23.58 -14.22
CA ASP A 376 -5.69 23.55 -14.63
C ASP A 376 -5.07 22.19 -14.30
N ARG A 377 -4.26 21.69 -15.23
CA ARG A 377 -3.48 20.47 -15.05
C ARG A 377 -2.06 20.84 -14.63
N ILE A 378 -1.46 20.02 -13.78
CA ILE A 378 -0.08 20.21 -13.34
C ILE A 378 0.77 19.00 -13.69
N PHE A 379 2.08 19.19 -13.69
CA PHE A 379 3.02 18.08 -13.80
C PHE A 379 3.84 17.95 -12.51
N VAL A 380 3.96 16.72 -12.02
CA VAL A 380 4.78 16.38 -10.85
C VAL A 380 5.85 15.41 -11.29
N GLY A 381 7.08 15.87 -11.34
CA GLY A 381 8.22 15.13 -11.87
C GLY A 381 9.47 15.28 -11.02
N LEU A 382 10.62 15.16 -11.68
CA LEU A 382 11.95 15.27 -11.08
C LEU A 382 12.72 16.41 -11.73
N THR A 383 13.70 16.97 -11.03
CA THR A 383 14.61 17.97 -11.61
C THR A 383 15.55 17.38 -12.68
N SER A 384 15.68 16.05 -12.72
CA SER A 384 16.26 15.32 -13.84
C SER A 384 15.47 14.02 -14.06
N ASN A 385 14.82 13.93 -15.19
CA ASN A 385 13.96 12.81 -15.57
C ASN A 385 14.74 11.68 -16.32
N ARG A 386 16.06 11.82 -16.44
CA ARG A 386 16.96 10.78 -16.97
C ARG A 386 17.07 9.57 -16.05
N TYR A 387 16.87 9.82 -14.76
CA TYR A 387 16.99 8.83 -13.72
C TYR A 387 15.60 8.55 -13.18
N THR A 388 15.29 7.28 -13.00
CA THR A 388 14.01 6.88 -12.43
C THR A 388 14.13 6.88 -10.93
N VAL A 389 13.52 7.88 -10.30
CA VAL A 389 13.31 7.97 -8.87
C VAL A 389 11.82 8.14 -8.64
N ARG A 390 11.33 7.80 -7.49
CA ARG A 390 9.92 7.98 -7.13
C ARG A 390 9.59 9.48 -7.10
N ASN A 391 8.65 9.91 -7.92
CA ASN A 391 8.15 11.29 -7.86
C ASN A 391 7.10 11.44 -6.75
N PRO A 392 6.91 12.66 -6.19
CA PRO A 392 5.99 12.88 -5.08
C PRO A 392 4.53 12.97 -5.54
N LEU A 393 3.93 11.84 -5.92
CA LEU A 393 2.56 11.74 -6.44
C LEU A 393 1.52 12.39 -5.53
N ILE A 394 1.74 12.37 -4.21
CA ILE A 394 0.84 12.96 -3.22
C ILE A 394 0.54 14.43 -3.48
N VAL A 395 1.41 15.15 -4.20
CA VAL A 395 1.21 16.56 -4.58
C VAL A 395 -0.05 16.75 -5.40
N TYR A 396 -0.37 15.85 -6.33
CA TYR A 396 -1.62 15.91 -7.09
C TYR A 396 -2.86 15.92 -6.17
N TYR A 397 -2.82 15.07 -5.16
CA TYR A 397 -3.89 14.96 -4.19
C TYR A 397 -3.98 16.21 -3.31
N LEU A 398 -2.86 16.63 -2.71
CA LEU A 398 -2.84 17.76 -1.80
C LEU A 398 -3.14 19.10 -2.52
N ALA A 399 -2.71 19.25 -3.77
CA ALA A 399 -3.03 20.40 -4.60
C ALA A 399 -4.45 20.35 -5.17
N ASP A 400 -5.08 19.17 -5.16
CA ASP A 400 -6.38 18.94 -5.80
C ASP A 400 -6.37 19.30 -7.29
N ARG A 401 -5.42 18.73 -8.04
CA ARG A 401 -5.24 19.02 -9.46
C ARG A 401 -5.08 17.76 -10.28
N ALA A 402 -5.64 17.83 -11.49
CA ALA A 402 -5.50 16.78 -12.49
C ALA A 402 -4.07 16.74 -13.07
N PRO A 403 -3.60 15.58 -13.55
CA PRO A 403 -2.27 15.45 -14.14
C PRO A 403 -2.21 16.05 -15.55
N GLY A 404 -1.09 16.68 -15.86
CA GLY A 404 -0.77 17.17 -17.21
C GLY A 404 -0.23 16.08 -18.13
N VAL A 405 0.10 14.91 -17.61
CA VAL A 405 0.64 13.77 -18.34
C VAL A 405 -0.09 12.48 -17.99
N HIS A 406 -0.09 11.53 -18.92
CA HIS A 406 -0.60 10.17 -18.67
C HIS A 406 0.32 9.39 -17.71
N ASP A 407 1.65 9.50 -17.91
CA ASP A 407 2.64 8.77 -17.11
C ASP A 407 2.92 9.48 -15.79
N THR A 408 1.91 9.48 -14.92
CA THR A 408 2.00 10.14 -13.60
C THR A 408 2.95 9.45 -12.65
N MET A 409 3.10 8.12 -12.76
CA MET A 409 3.97 7.31 -11.92
C MET A 409 5.32 7.10 -12.61
N PHE A 410 6.40 7.53 -11.97
CA PHE A 410 7.72 7.34 -12.54
C PHE A 410 8.21 5.91 -12.36
N ASN A 411 8.34 5.23 -13.48
CA ASN A 411 8.69 3.83 -13.57
C ASN A 411 9.91 3.60 -14.45
N PRO A 412 10.92 2.85 -13.99
CA PRO A 412 12.08 2.50 -14.81
C PRO A 412 11.62 1.67 -16.03
N GLY A 413 12.21 1.97 -17.18
CA GLY A 413 11.84 1.32 -18.44
C GLY A 413 10.58 1.87 -19.11
N VAL A 414 9.98 2.90 -18.53
CA VAL A 414 8.87 3.67 -19.09
C VAL A 414 9.26 5.14 -19.14
N THR A 415 9.25 5.84 -18.03
CA THR A 415 9.41 7.29 -17.94
C THR A 415 10.82 7.79 -18.22
N ASN A 416 11.84 6.95 -18.18
CA ASN A 416 13.21 7.29 -18.55
C ASN A 416 13.60 6.86 -19.98
N THR A 417 12.68 6.31 -20.77
CA THR A 417 12.92 5.91 -22.16
C THR A 417 12.57 7.03 -23.13
N ASP A 418 13.12 6.97 -24.35
CA ASP A 418 12.80 7.96 -25.40
C ASP A 418 11.31 7.99 -25.71
N TRP A 419 10.68 6.82 -25.86
CA TRP A 419 9.24 6.75 -26.17
C TRP A 419 8.35 7.21 -25.01
N GLY A 420 8.73 6.92 -23.77
CA GLY A 420 7.99 7.39 -22.60
C GLY A 420 8.11 8.90 -22.43
N GLN A 421 9.31 9.46 -22.59
CA GLN A 421 9.52 10.91 -22.53
C GLN A 421 8.88 11.65 -23.70
N ALA A 422 8.92 11.09 -24.93
CA ALA A 422 8.20 11.68 -26.06
C ALA A 422 6.68 11.76 -25.82
N ARG A 423 6.09 10.72 -25.19
CA ARG A 423 4.67 10.73 -24.77
C ARG A 423 4.39 11.82 -23.75
N MET A 424 5.24 11.94 -22.72
CA MET A 424 5.08 12.97 -21.68
C MET A 424 5.23 14.39 -22.24
N VAL A 425 6.18 14.62 -23.16
CA VAL A 425 6.34 15.90 -23.86
C VAL A 425 5.08 16.23 -24.67
N GLY A 426 4.58 15.29 -25.48
CA GLY A 426 3.34 15.49 -26.25
C GLY A 426 2.12 15.75 -25.35
N ASP A 427 2.08 15.13 -24.16
CA ASP A 427 1.05 15.40 -23.17
C ASP A 427 1.16 16.83 -22.60
N LEU A 428 2.37 17.28 -22.26
CA LEU A 428 2.62 18.64 -21.75
C LEU A 428 2.30 19.71 -22.80
N GLU A 429 2.61 19.46 -24.07
CA GLU A 429 2.24 20.34 -25.19
C GLU A 429 0.70 20.47 -25.29
N ARG A 430 0.00 19.34 -25.24
CA ARG A 430 -1.46 19.28 -25.37
C ARG A 430 -2.19 19.88 -24.17
N THR A 431 -1.72 19.64 -22.95
CA THR A 431 -2.38 20.09 -21.71
C THR A 431 -1.97 21.49 -21.32
N ALA A 432 -0.86 21.98 -21.84
CA ALA A 432 -0.31 23.30 -21.53
C ALA A 432 -0.22 23.57 -20.02
N ALA A 433 0.26 22.57 -19.26
CA ALA A 433 0.33 22.64 -17.80
C ALA A 433 1.02 23.95 -17.35
N PRO A 434 0.32 24.83 -16.59
CA PRO A 434 0.88 26.14 -16.22
C PRO A 434 2.05 26.04 -15.26
N TYR A 435 2.06 25.00 -14.41
CA TYR A 435 3.10 24.80 -13.40
C TYR A 435 3.56 23.34 -13.34
N LEU A 436 4.87 23.20 -13.09
CA LEU A 436 5.51 21.92 -12.78
C LEU A 436 5.99 21.96 -11.33
N VAL A 437 5.86 20.82 -10.65
CA VAL A 437 6.47 20.57 -9.34
C VAL A 437 7.53 19.48 -9.54
N LEU A 438 8.78 19.84 -9.34
CA LEU A 438 9.91 18.97 -9.60
C LEU A 438 10.61 18.63 -8.29
N ASP A 439 10.68 17.34 -7.95
CA ASP A 439 11.46 16.86 -6.82
C ASP A 439 12.95 16.85 -7.15
N ARG A 440 13.77 17.35 -6.22
CA ARG A 440 15.22 17.29 -6.31
C ARG A 440 15.70 16.10 -5.49
N PRO A 441 15.97 14.95 -6.09
CA PRO A 441 16.48 13.80 -5.36
C PRO A 441 17.74 14.19 -4.61
N SER A 442 17.80 13.90 -3.31
CA SER A 442 19.04 14.06 -2.55
C SER A 442 20.11 13.15 -3.13
N ALA A 443 21.35 13.63 -3.21
CA ALA A 443 22.48 12.81 -3.63
C ALA A 443 22.56 11.57 -2.73
N GLY A 444 22.36 10.38 -3.29
CA GLY A 444 22.29 9.12 -2.55
C GLY A 444 20.87 8.62 -2.22
N ALA A 445 19.81 9.39 -2.51
CA ALA A 445 18.41 8.94 -2.36
C ALA A 445 17.91 8.09 -3.54
N SER A 446 18.75 7.81 -4.53
CA SER A 446 18.44 6.73 -5.48
C SER A 446 18.36 5.44 -4.66
N GLU A 447 17.19 4.78 -4.65
CA GLU A 447 17.19 3.37 -4.26
C GLU A 447 18.28 2.70 -5.09
N PRO A 448 19.33 2.12 -4.46
CA PRO A 448 20.48 1.55 -5.21
C PRO A 448 20.06 0.49 -6.23
N TYR A 449 18.80 0.16 -6.26
CA TYR A 449 18.16 -0.93 -7.00
C TYR A 449 17.06 -0.48 -7.98
N ASN A 450 16.55 0.74 -7.85
CA ASN A 450 15.77 1.38 -8.92
C ASN A 450 16.72 2.01 -9.91
N ASP A 451 17.62 1.19 -10.43
CA ASP A 451 18.81 1.69 -11.04
C ASP A 451 18.56 2.22 -12.43
N SER A 452 18.57 3.47 -12.47
CA SER A 452 19.00 4.22 -13.64
C SER A 452 20.53 4.36 -13.73
N ARG A 453 21.31 3.29 -13.43
CA ARG A 453 22.75 3.27 -13.72
C ARG A 453 23.02 3.57 -15.18
N ILE A 454 22.01 3.32 -16.01
CA ILE A 454 22.00 3.75 -17.41
C ILE A 454 21.16 5.02 -17.45
N PRO A 455 21.76 6.21 -17.64
CA PRO A 455 20.99 7.43 -17.83
C PRO A 455 20.06 7.27 -19.03
N GLY A 456 18.79 7.56 -18.80
CA GLY A 456 17.77 7.51 -19.84
C GLY A 456 17.81 8.75 -20.76
N SER A 457 16.72 8.96 -21.48
CA SER A 457 16.49 10.10 -22.36
C SER A 457 16.59 11.44 -21.63
N THR A 458 17.02 12.49 -22.31
CA THR A 458 16.99 13.88 -21.84
C THR A 458 15.83 14.69 -22.41
N MET A 459 15.03 14.09 -23.29
CA MET A 459 14.01 14.79 -24.10
C MET A 459 13.05 15.61 -23.23
N LEU A 460 12.60 15.04 -22.09
CA LEU A 460 11.71 15.76 -21.18
C LEU A 460 12.43 16.89 -20.44
N ASP A 461 13.68 16.69 -20.02
CA ASP A 461 14.48 17.71 -19.35
C ASP A 461 14.78 18.89 -20.31
N ASP A 462 15.10 18.58 -21.59
CA ASP A 462 15.35 19.58 -22.64
C ASP A 462 14.08 20.39 -22.94
N TYR A 463 12.92 19.71 -23.04
CA TYR A 463 11.62 20.35 -23.22
C TYR A 463 11.28 21.28 -22.05
N ILE A 464 11.42 20.81 -20.81
CA ILE A 464 11.16 21.60 -19.62
C ILE A 464 12.05 22.85 -19.59
N THR A 465 13.35 22.69 -19.86
CA THR A 465 14.31 23.79 -19.87
C THR A 465 13.96 24.86 -20.94
N ALA A 466 13.43 24.44 -22.08
CA ALA A 466 13.06 25.36 -23.17
C ALA A 466 11.75 26.11 -22.89
N HIS A 467 10.80 25.49 -22.19
CA HIS A 467 9.43 26.01 -22.09
C HIS A 467 9.01 26.49 -20.70
N TYR A 468 9.83 26.23 -19.66
CA TYR A 468 9.53 26.59 -18.28
C TYR A 468 10.71 27.32 -17.62
N HIS A 469 10.39 28.15 -16.64
CA HIS A 469 11.38 28.83 -15.79
C HIS A 469 11.05 28.65 -14.31
N THR A 470 12.06 28.65 -13.47
CA THR A 470 11.89 28.52 -12.02
C THR A 470 11.24 29.76 -11.43
N VAL A 471 10.13 29.59 -10.73
CA VAL A 471 9.44 30.66 -9.97
C VAL A 471 9.62 30.50 -8.48
N CYS A 472 9.92 29.28 -8.00
CA CYS A 472 10.15 29.03 -6.61
C CYS A 472 11.12 27.85 -6.40
N ASP A 473 12.15 28.04 -5.58
CA ASP A 473 13.07 26.99 -5.15
C ASP A 473 12.97 26.80 -3.63
N LEU A 474 12.45 25.64 -3.22
CA LEU A 474 12.21 25.29 -1.82
C LEU A 474 13.23 24.25 -1.30
N GLY A 475 14.38 24.17 -1.97
CA GLY A 475 15.45 23.23 -1.64
C GLY A 475 15.17 21.83 -2.19
N SER A 476 14.29 21.05 -1.60
CA SER A 476 13.92 19.72 -2.05
C SER A 476 12.96 19.73 -3.24
N LEU A 477 12.10 20.74 -3.34
CA LEU A 477 11.12 20.90 -4.42
C LEU A 477 11.36 22.22 -5.17
N VAL A 478 11.21 22.16 -6.48
CA VAL A 478 11.30 23.32 -7.36
C VAL A 478 9.97 23.47 -8.08
N ILE A 479 9.42 24.69 -8.10
CA ILE A 479 8.23 25.02 -8.87
C ILE A 479 8.67 25.81 -10.09
N GLN A 480 8.23 25.37 -11.25
CA GLN A 480 8.47 26.04 -12.51
C GLN A 480 7.15 26.48 -13.14
N ALA A 481 7.16 27.67 -13.74
CA ALA A 481 6.04 28.20 -14.50
C ALA A 481 6.34 28.14 -16.01
N ARG A 482 5.31 27.94 -16.80
CA ARG A 482 5.39 27.99 -18.25
C ARG A 482 5.76 29.40 -18.72
N ASN A 483 6.68 29.50 -19.70
CA ASN A 483 7.24 30.78 -20.15
C ASN A 483 6.20 31.74 -20.76
N ASP A 484 5.14 31.21 -21.34
CA ASP A 484 4.04 31.99 -21.94
C ASP A 484 2.87 32.24 -20.96
N LEU A 485 3.03 31.88 -19.68
CA LEU A 485 1.99 32.09 -18.67
C LEU A 485 1.87 33.59 -18.32
N LEU A 486 0.72 34.18 -18.66
CA LEU A 486 0.46 35.60 -18.39
C LEU A 486 0.05 35.88 -16.93
N ARG A 487 -0.28 34.86 -16.17
CA ARG A 487 -0.70 34.97 -14.77
C ARG A 487 0.52 35.16 -13.87
N PRO A 488 0.55 36.18 -13.00
CA PRO A 488 1.64 36.33 -12.05
C PRO A 488 1.65 35.18 -11.05
N ALA A 489 2.83 34.63 -10.78
CA ALA A 489 3.01 33.63 -9.76
C ALA A 489 2.83 34.25 -8.35
N PRO A 490 2.17 33.57 -7.40
CA PRO A 490 2.19 33.98 -6.00
C PRO A 490 3.62 34.03 -5.44
N PRO A 491 3.87 34.77 -4.34
CA PRO A 491 5.17 34.72 -3.67
C PRO A 491 5.48 33.28 -3.19
N CYS A 492 6.77 32.92 -3.19
CA CYS A 492 7.21 31.63 -2.67
C CYS A 492 6.78 31.44 -1.22
N PRO A 493 6.32 30.24 -0.85
CA PRO A 493 5.99 29.96 0.55
C PRO A 493 7.24 30.01 1.42
N VAL A 494 7.10 30.62 2.59
CA VAL A 494 8.15 30.59 3.60
C VAL A 494 7.96 29.33 4.44
N ILE A 495 8.96 28.46 4.43
CA ILE A 495 8.97 27.24 5.25
C ILE A 495 9.64 27.55 6.57
N GLU A 496 8.85 27.85 7.60
CA GLU A 496 9.41 28.16 8.92
C GLU A 496 10.04 26.89 9.52
N PRO A 497 11.28 26.99 10.02
CA PRO A 497 11.87 25.92 10.80
C PRO A 497 11.08 25.77 12.12
N GLN A 498 10.50 24.61 12.37
CA GLN A 498 9.85 24.37 13.67
C GLN A 498 10.90 24.29 14.78
N VAL A 499 10.86 25.22 15.71
CA VAL A 499 11.49 25.09 17.00
C VAL A 499 10.58 24.21 17.87
N GLY A 500 10.90 22.95 17.96
CA GLY A 500 10.61 22.08 19.12
C GLY A 500 9.17 21.89 19.61
N GLU A 501 8.11 22.00 18.77
CA GLU A 501 6.75 21.66 19.22
C GLU A 501 6.25 20.38 18.56
N ILE A 502 6.04 19.37 19.39
CA ILE A 502 5.13 18.23 19.09
C ILE A 502 3.73 18.82 19.06
N SER A 503 3.29 19.31 17.91
CA SER A 503 1.92 19.81 17.76
C SER A 503 0.95 18.66 17.97
N ALA A 504 0.12 18.76 19.00
CA ALA A 504 -0.95 17.83 19.31
C ALA A 504 -1.86 17.70 18.07
N TRP A 505 -1.90 16.54 17.49
CA TRP A 505 -2.60 16.14 16.28
C TRP A 505 -4.13 16.39 16.35
N TRP A 506 -4.67 16.45 17.55
CA TRP A 506 -6.11 16.48 17.79
C TRP A 506 -6.82 17.85 17.72
N PRO A 507 -6.21 19.03 17.91
CA PRO A 507 -6.95 20.29 17.94
C PRO A 507 -7.29 20.91 16.58
N ASN A 508 -6.68 20.46 15.46
CA ASN A 508 -6.83 21.15 14.18
C ASN A 508 -8.09 20.77 13.38
N LEU A 509 -8.73 19.65 13.69
CA LEU A 509 -10.02 19.28 13.08
C LEU A 509 -11.17 20.23 13.43
N ALA A 510 -11.08 20.94 14.56
CA ALA A 510 -12.12 21.86 15.02
C ALA A 510 -12.02 23.27 14.42
N ARG A 511 -10.90 23.68 13.83
CA ARG A 511 -10.68 25.06 13.35
C ARG A 511 -11.00 25.32 11.88
N ARG A 512 -11.28 24.29 11.08
CA ARG A 512 -11.57 24.46 9.64
C ARG A 512 -13.07 24.61 9.33
N ARG A 513 -13.88 25.21 10.22
CA ARG A 513 -15.27 25.57 9.93
C ARG A 513 -15.42 27.04 9.54
N SER A 514 -14.66 27.49 8.57
CA SER A 514 -14.98 28.76 7.89
C SER A 514 -14.53 28.66 6.44
N TRP A 515 -15.40 28.09 5.64
CA TRP A 515 -15.37 28.23 4.19
C TRP A 515 -16.35 29.36 3.82
N PRO A 516 -15.97 30.26 2.89
CA PRO A 516 -16.92 31.22 2.31
C PRO A 516 -17.95 30.52 1.45
#